data_b2f1376a864f71efe2a432e83831c0bf
#
_entry.id   b2f1376a864f71efe2a432e83831c0bf
#
_cell.length_a   1.000
_cell.length_b   1.000
_cell.length_c   1.000
_cell.angle_alpha   90.00
_cell.angle_beta   90.00
_cell.angle_gamma   90.00
#
_symmetry.space_group_name_H-M   'P 1'
#
loop_
_entity.id
_entity.type
_entity.pdbx_description
1 polymer ?
#
loop_
_entity_poly.entity_id
_entity_poly.type
_entity_poly.pdbx_seq_one_letter_code
_entity_poly.pdbx_strand_id
1 'polypeptide(L)'
;MKRSRMKTVFFDIDTQIDFVYPSGALYVPGAEHILPVVGQLNRHAPFLISTMDAHSQDDPEFQIYPHHCVVGTTGQRKPAITLLNDPRQFILEKQQLDCFSSPRLEPLLAQLDADRYVVYGVVTEICVRCAAFGLLKTGKPVEIVTDAVKALDEQKAREMFAEFTAAGGQLTTSNRYSPT
;
A
#
# COMPACT_ATOMS: atom_id res chain seq x y z
N MET A 1 -0.75 32.64 14.75
CA MET A 1 -1.37 31.65 13.84
C MET A 1 -0.76 30.29 14.13
N LYS A 2 -1.54 29.32 14.68
CA LYS A 2 -1.08 27.93 14.77
C LYS A 2 -0.91 27.40 13.34
N ARG A 3 0.31 27.04 12.92
CA ARG A 3 0.50 26.25 11.69
C ARG A 3 -0.36 24.99 11.82
N SER A 4 -1.39 24.87 11.00
CA SER A 4 -2.15 23.63 10.89
C SER A 4 -1.15 22.52 10.61
N ARG A 5 -1.15 21.47 11.46
CA ARG A 5 -0.25 20.31 11.26
C ARG A 5 -0.66 19.64 9.96
N MET A 6 0.27 19.55 9.01
CA MET A 6 0.06 18.93 7.70
C MET A 6 -0.55 17.53 7.85
N LYS A 7 -1.75 17.34 7.29
CA LYS A 7 -2.43 16.05 7.31
C LYS A 7 -1.77 15.10 6.32
N THR A 8 -1.13 14.08 6.83
CA THR A 8 -0.51 13.03 6.02
C THR A 8 -1.32 11.75 6.15
N VAL A 9 -1.70 11.14 5.02
CA VAL A 9 -2.32 9.83 4.96
C VAL A 9 -1.31 8.83 4.43
N PHE A 10 -1.11 7.74 5.16
CA PHE A 10 -0.22 6.65 4.80
C PHE A 10 -1.04 5.55 4.12
N PHE A 11 -0.43 4.93 3.12
CA PHE A 11 -1.00 3.81 2.37
C PHE A 11 -0.11 2.58 2.50
N ASP A 12 -0.60 1.58 3.23
CA ASP A 12 -0.02 0.24 3.33
C ASP A 12 -0.70 -0.66 2.29
N ILE A 13 -0.03 -0.84 1.15
CA ILE A 13 -0.58 -1.52 -0.02
C ILE A 13 -0.38 -3.03 0.10
N ASP A 14 -1.47 -3.77 0.18
CA ASP A 14 -1.62 -5.22 0.00
C ASP A 14 -0.59 -6.09 0.75
N THR A 15 -0.14 -5.67 1.94
CA THR A 15 0.76 -6.47 2.77
C THR A 15 0.00 -7.63 3.43
N GLN A 16 -0.51 -8.57 2.61
CA GLN A 16 -1.29 -9.73 3.02
C GLN A 16 -0.42 -10.99 3.08
N ILE A 17 -0.83 -11.98 3.85
CA ILE A 17 -0.06 -13.21 4.09
C ILE A 17 0.29 -13.91 2.78
N ASP A 18 -0.63 -13.96 1.81
CA ASP A 18 -0.37 -14.60 0.51
C ASP A 18 0.73 -13.93 -0.31
N PHE A 19 0.99 -12.63 -0.06
CA PHE A 19 2.04 -11.89 -0.77
C PHE A 19 3.35 -11.80 0.02
N VAL A 20 3.29 -11.70 1.35
CA VAL A 20 4.47 -11.30 2.13
C VAL A 20 5.16 -12.44 2.87
N TYR A 21 4.62 -13.65 2.85
CA TYR A 21 5.28 -14.81 3.45
C TYR A 21 5.58 -15.91 2.44
N PRO A 22 6.69 -16.66 2.63
CA PRO A 22 7.07 -17.76 1.74
C PRO A 22 6.01 -18.86 1.59
N SER A 23 5.09 -19.00 2.56
CA SER A 23 3.96 -19.93 2.50
C SER A 23 2.74 -19.39 1.76
N GLY A 24 2.77 -18.14 1.33
CA GLY A 24 1.67 -17.48 0.64
C GLY A 24 1.49 -17.97 -0.79
N ALA A 25 0.25 -17.95 -1.26
CA ALA A 25 -0.12 -18.48 -2.58
C ALA A 25 0.47 -17.69 -3.75
N LEU A 26 0.78 -16.40 -3.54
CA LEU A 26 1.39 -15.51 -4.54
C LEU A 26 2.54 -14.72 -3.91
N TYR A 27 3.45 -15.43 -3.28
CA TYR A 27 4.55 -14.86 -2.53
C TYR A 27 5.49 -14.00 -3.39
N VAL A 28 5.76 -12.80 -2.89
CA VAL A 28 6.76 -11.87 -3.43
C VAL A 28 8.09 -12.13 -2.74
N PRO A 29 9.11 -12.69 -3.41
CA PRO A 29 10.36 -13.10 -2.77
C PRO A 29 11.03 -11.97 -1.97
N GLY A 30 11.23 -12.19 -0.67
CA GLY A 30 11.84 -11.22 0.24
C GLY A 30 10.89 -10.17 0.82
N ALA A 31 9.58 -10.25 0.55
CA ALA A 31 8.62 -9.27 1.07
C ALA A 31 8.47 -9.33 2.60
N GLU A 32 8.75 -10.47 3.23
CA GLU A 32 8.77 -10.57 4.70
C GLU A 32 9.77 -9.60 5.35
N HIS A 33 10.83 -9.22 4.63
CA HIS A 33 11.86 -8.33 5.16
C HIS A 33 11.43 -6.87 5.29
N ILE A 34 10.38 -6.44 4.55
CA ILE A 34 9.86 -5.08 4.70
C ILE A 34 8.87 -4.94 5.86
N LEU A 35 8.32 -6.05 6.39
CA LEU A 35 7.26 -6.02 7.40
C LEU A 35 7.62 -5.24 8.68
N PRO A 36 8.84 -5.32 9.24
CA PRO A 36 9.21 -4.50 10.40
C PRO A 36 9.11 -3.01 10.11
N VAL A 37 9.56 -2.57 8.93
CA VAL A 37 9.50 -1.16 8.50
C VAL A 37 8.06 -0.73 8.24
N VAL A 38 7.27 -1.55 7.54
CA VAL A 38 5.83 -1.31 7.33
C VAL A 38 5.10 -1.16 8.66
N GLY A 39 5.30 -2.09 9.59
CA GLY A 39 4.70 -2.01 10.92
C GLY A 39 5.11 -0.76 11.71
N GLN A 40 6.36 -0.30 11.55
CA GLN A 40 6.82 0.94 12.15
C GLN A 40 6.11 2.16 11.53
N LEU A 41 6.04 2.23 10.20
CA LEU A 41 5.34 3.30 9.48
C LEU A 41 3.86 3.35 9.89
N ASN A 42 3.19 2.19 9.93
CA ASN A 42 1.78 2.09 10.32
C ASN A 42 1.54 2.67 11.72
N ARG A 43 2.38 2.32 12.70
CA ARG A 43 2.26 2.85 14.07
C ARG A 43 2.43 4.37 14.17
N HIS A 44 3.23 4.97 13.29
CA HIS A 44 3.49 6.42 13.29
C HIS A 44 2.53 7.19 12.36
N ALA A 45 1.76 6.51 11.54
CA ALA A 45 0.81 7.13 10.62
C ALA A 45 -0.26 7.94 11.38
N PRO A 46 -0.46 9.23 11.08
CA PRO A 46 -1.60 10.00 11.63
C PRO A 46 -2.94 9.43 11.16
N PHE A 47 -3.01 9.02 9.89
CA PHE A 47 -4.10 8.28 9.26
C PHE A 47 -3.50 7.23 8.34
N LEU A 48 -4.05 6.03 8.37
CA LEU A 48 -3.58 4.88 7.63
C LEU A 48 -4.71 4.26 6.82
N ILE A 49 -4.51 4.12 5.51
CA ILE A 49 -5.34 3.30 4.65
C ILE A 49 -4.53 2.04 4.31
N SER A 50 -5.05 0.89 4.70
CA SER A 50 -4.44 -0.41 4.41
C SER A 50 -5.30 -1.13 3.38
N THR A 51 -4.79 -1.27 2.15
CA THR A 51 -5.50 -1.99 1.10
C THR A 51 -5.33 -3.50 1.25
N MET A 52 -6.35 -4.23 0.82
CA MET A 52 -6.37 -5.69 0.82
C MET A 52 -7.09 -6.19 -0.43
N ASP A 53 -6.51 -7.17 -1.11
CA ASP A 53 -7.25 -7.97 -2.08
C ASP A 53 -8.29 -8.83 -1.35
N ALA A 54 -9.48 -8.93 -1.94
CA ALA A 54 -10.62 -9.67 -1.39
C ALA A 54 -11.35 -10.39 -2.53
N HIS A 55 -10.71 -11.43 -3.06
CA HIS A 55 -11.22 -12.17 -4.21
C HIS A 55 -12.32 -13.15 -3.82
N SER A 56 -13.33 -13.32 -4.69
CA SER A 56 -14.24 -14.46 -4.60
C SER A 56 -13.53 -15.74 -5.03
N GLN A 57 -14.13 -16.90 -4.71
CA GLN A 57 -13.60 -18.23 -5.13
C GLN A 57 -13.45 -18.35 -6.65
N ASP A 58 -14.35 -17.70 -7.40
CA ASP A 58 -14.47 -17.79 -8.86
C ASP A 58 -13.99 -16.49 -9.54
N ASP A 59 -13.06 -15.76 -8.91
CA ASP A 59 -12.57 -14.50 -9.47
C ASP A 59 -11.90 -14.73 -10.84
N PRO A 60 -12.25 -13.96 -11.89
CA PRO A 60 -11.64 -14.09 -13.21
C PRO A 60 -10.12 -13.92 -13.21
N GLU A 61 -9.54 -13.23 -12.22
CA GLU A 61 -8.09 -13.05 -12.08
C GLU A 61 -7.36 -14.40 -11.90
N PHE A 62 -8.04 -15.41 -11.36
CA PHE A 62 -7.49 -16.75 -11.17
C PHE A 62 -7.31 -17.56 -12.47
N GLN A 63 -7.72 -17.00 -13.60
CA GLN A 63 -7.33 -17.54 -14.91
C GLN A 63 -5.87 -17.19 -15.29
N ILE A 64 -5.31 -16.17 -14.64
CA ILE A 64 -3.97 -15.64 -14.92
C ILE A 64 -3.04 -15.93 -13.73
N TYR A 65 -3.54 -15.77 -12.51
CA TYR A 65 -2.76 -15.94 -11.27
C TYR A 65 -3.28 -17.12 -10.45
N PRO A 66 -2.45 -17.74 -9.59
CA PRO A 66 -2.92 -18.70 -8.59
C PRO A 66 -4.03 -18.10 -7.71
N HIS A 67 -4.89 -18.94 -7.15
CA HIS A 67 -5.85 -18.51 -6.13
C HIS A 67 -5.09 -17.88 -4.96
N HIS A 68 -5.36 -16.62 -4.67
CA HIS A 68 -4.74 -15.86 -3.59
C HIS A 68 -5.74 -14.88 -2.98
N CYS A 69 -5.51 -14.47 -1.75
CA CYS A 69 -6.30 -13.49 -1.03
C CYS A 69 -7.83 -13.72 -1.12
N VAL A 70 -8.24 -15.01 -1.17
CA VAL A 70 -9.66 -15.37 -1.20
C VAL A 70 -10.31 -15.00 0.13
N VAL A 71 -11.47 -14.35 0.07
CA VAL A 71 -12.22 -13.87 1.24
C VAL A 71 -12.38 -14.96 2.30
N GLY A 72 -12.00 -14.64 3.53
CA GLY A 72 -12.12 -15.50 4.70
C GLY A 72 -10.95 -16.47 4.90
N THR A 73 -10.01 -16.58 3.95
CA THR A 73 -8.82 -17.42 4.11
C THR A 73 -7.74 -16.75 4.98
N THR A 74 -6.79 -17.55 5.47
CA THR A 74 -5.61 -17.02 6.15
C THR A 74 -4.76 -16.16 5.23
N GLY A 75 -4.66 -16.55 3.95
CA GLY A 75 -3.87 -15.82 2.95
C GLY A 75 -4.34 -14.39 2.71
N GLN A 76 -5.65 -14.15 2.80
CA GLN A 76 -6.22 -12.80 2.70
C GLN A 76 -5.80 -11.89 3.85
N ARG A 77 -5.53 -12.42 5.02
CA ARG A 77 -5.29 -11.60 6.23
C ARG A 77 -3.99 -10.82 6.12
N LYS A 78 -3.97 -9.67 6.79
CA LYS A 78 -2.71 -8.93 7.02
C LYS A 78 -1.98 -9.52 8.23
N PRO A 79 -0.63 -9.55 8.22
CA PRO A 79 0.15 -9.89 9.39
C PRO A 79 -0.15 -8.96 10.58
N ALA A 80 -0.17 -9.49 11.78
CA ALA A 80 -0.46 -8.71 12.99
C ALA A 80 0.44 -7.47 13.17
N ILE A 81 1.70 -7.55 12.72
CA ILE A 81 2.66 -6.43 12.78
C ILE A 81 2.23 -5.21 11.96
N THR A 82 1.39 -5.39 10.93
CA THR A 82 0.89 -4.30 10.08
C THR A 82 -0.47 -3.79 10.51
N LEU A 83 -1.11 -4.44 11.48
CA LEU A 83 -2.42 -4.05 11.99
C LEU A 83 -2.28 -3.14 13.21
N LEU A 84 -3.15 -2.14 13.28
CA LEU A 84 -3.35 -1.29 14.44
C LEU A 84 -4.70 -1.65 15.08
N ASN A 85 -4.75 -1.72 16.39
CA ASN A 85 -6.03 -1.72 17.10
C ASN A 85 -6.43 -0.27 17.41
N ASP A 86 -6.67 0.49 16.34
CA ASP A 86 -6.79 1.94 16.41
C ASP A 86 -7.69 2.45 15.26
N PRO A 87 -8.65 3.37 15.53
CA PRO A 87 -9.55 3.91 14.52
C PRO A 87 -8.86 4.73 13.42
N ARG A 88 -7.56 5.00 13.55
CA ARG A 88 -6.76 5.67 12.49
C ARG A 88 -6.49 4.76 11.29
N GLN A 89 -6.63 3.43 11.42
CA GLN A 89 -6.45 2.48 10.34
C GLN A 89 -7.78 2.14 9.66
N PHE A 90 -7.88 2.43 8.39
CA PHE A 90 -9.00 2.09 7.51
C PHE A 90 -8.59 0.91 6.64
N ILE A 91 -9.26 -0.22 6.78
CA ILE A 91 -9.08 -1.37 5.88
C ILE A 91 -9.94 -1.16 4.65
N LEU A 92 -9.30 -1.18 3.47
CA LEU A 92 -9.93 -0.98 2.18
C LEU A 92 -9.78 -2.25 1.34
N GLU A 93 -10.86 -3.00 1.21
CA GLU A 93 -10.90 -4.18 0.34
C GLU A 93 -11.11 -3.77 -1.12
N LYS A 94 -10.45 -4.50 -2.02
CA LYS A 94 -10.55 -4.35 -3.48
C LYS A 94 -10.49 -5.73 -4.17
N GLN A 95 -10.93 -5.79 -5.42
CA GLN A 95 -10.91 -6.99 -6.26
C GLN A 95 -10.08 -6.78 -7.55
N GLN A 96 -9.38 -5.67 -7.67
CA GLN A 96 -8.54 -5.35 -8.82
C GLN A 96 -7.21 -4.80 -8.34
N LEU A 97 -6.20 -4.78 -9.22
CA LEU A 97 -4.86 -4.26 -8.93
C LEU A 97 -4.90 -2.79 -8.45
N ASP A 98 -5.79 -1.99 -9.05
CA ASP A 98 -5.95 -0.58 -8.71
C ASP A 98 -6.90 -0.39 -7.53
N CYS A 99 -6.42 0.19 -6.44
CA CYS A 99 -7.25 0.48 -5.27
C CYS A 99 -8.35 1.54 -5.54
N PHE A 100 -8.21 2.34 -6.59
CA PHE A 100 -9.26 3.27 -7.02
C PHE A 100 -10.47 2.57 -7.63
N SER A 101 -10.39 1.28 -7.94
CA SER A 101 -11.54 0.45 -8.28
C SER A 101 -12.51 0.25 -7.10
N SER A 102 -12.04 0.43 -5.87
CA SER A 102 -12.91 0.34 -4.69
C SER A 102 -13.77 1.60 -4.55
N PRO A 103 -15.10 1.48 -4.56
CA PRO A 103 -16.00 2.65 -4.44
C PRO A 103 -15.90 3.38 -3.09
N ARG A 104 -15.18 2.79 -2.12
CA ARG A 104 -14.97 3.36 -0.80
C ARG A 104 -13.77 4.30 -0.74
N LEU A 105 -12.83 4.24 -1.70
CA LEU A 105 -11.58 5.00 -1.61
C LEU A 105 -11.82 6.50 -1.77
N GLU A 106 -12.47 6.93 -2.85
CA GLU A 106 -12.67 8.36 -3.13
C GLU A 106 -13.44 9.09 -2.01
N PRO A 107 -14.56 8.56 -1.48
CA PRO A 107 -15.23 9.15 -0.32
C PRO A 107 -14.34 9.24 0.92
N LEU A 108 -13.50 8.22 1.16
CA LEU A 108 -12.56 8.21 2.29
C LEU A 108 -11.46 9.29 2.11
N LEU A 109 -10.91 9.44 0.91
CA LEU A 109 -9.94 10.49 0.61
C LEU A 109 -10.54 11.88 0.82
N ALA A 110 -11.77 12.10 0.35
CA ALA A 110 -12.50 13.36 0.57
C ALA A 110 -12.75 13.64 2.07
N GLN A 111 -13.11 12.62 2.84
CA GLN A 111 -13.31 12.74 4.29
C GLN A 111 -12.00 13.07 5.03
N LEU A 112 -10.90 12.42 4.65
CA LEU A 112 -9.61 12.64 5.28
C LEU A 112 -8.99 13.98 4.90
N ASP A 113 -9.27 14.49 3.70
CA ASP A 113 -8.76 15.78 3.18
C ASP A 113 -7.25 15.95 3.44
N ALA A 114 -6.47 15.04 2.89
CA ALA A 114 -5.03 14.99 3.11
C ALA A 114 -4.29 16.13 2.40
N ASP A 115 -3.21 16.60 3.02
CA ASP A 115 -2.27 17.53 2.38
C ASP A 115 -1.21 16.77 1.55
N ARG A 116 -0.91 15.51 1.89
CA ARG A 116 0.01 14.61 1.17
C ARG A 116 -0.25 13.14 1.48
N TYR A 117 0.30 12.27 0.63
CA TYR A 117 0.22 10.82 0.75
C TYR A 117 1.61 10.19 0.84
N VAL A 118 1.72 9.10 1.61
CA VAL A 118 2.92 8.29 1.76
C VAL A 118 2.57 6.85 1.45
N VAL A 119 3.22 6.24 0.46
CA VAL A 119 2.83 4.94 -0.11
C VAL A 119 3.95 3.93 0.07
N TYR A 120 3.62 2.72 0.49
CA TYR A 120 4.53 1.58 0.64
C TYR A 120 3.76 0.26 0.59
N GLY A 121 4.44 -0.88 0.61
CA GLY A 121 3.84 -2.22 0.55
C GLY A 121 4.23 -2.99 -0.70
N VAL A 122 3.33 -3.81 -1.23
CA VAL A 122 3.58 -4.71 -2.36
C VAL A 122 2.45 -4.67 -3.39
N VAL A 123 2.73 -4.97 -4.63
CA VAL A 123 4.00 -5.14 -5.34
C VAL A 123 4.40 -3.80 -5.94
N THR A 124 5.69 -3.45 -5.87
CA THR A 124 6.18 -2.11 -6.26
C THR A 124 5.70 -1.69 -7.65
N GLU A 125 5.93 -2.51 -8.67
CA GLU A 125 5.60 -2.20 -10.08
C GLU A 125 4.15 -2.49 -10.47
N ILE A 126 3.31 -2.97 -9.52
CA ILE A 126 1.91 -3.36 -9.76
C ILE A 126 0.98 -2.51 -8.88
N CYS A 127 0.56 -3.03 -7.72
CA CYS A 127 -0.44 -2.35 -6.88
C CYS A 127 0.07 -1.05 -6.26
N VAL A 128 1.35 -1.00 -5.84
CA VAL A 128 1.98 0.25 -5.35
C VAL A 128 2.02 1.29 -6.46
N ARG A 129 2.39 0.89 -7.70
CA ARG A 129 2.34 1.76 -8.88
C ARG A 129 0.93 2.33 -9.08
N CYS A 130 -0.10 1.47 -9.13
CA CYS A 130 -1.49 1.90 -9.33
C CYS A 130 -1.91 2.93 -8.28
N ALA A 131 -1.66 2.63 -7.00
CA ALA A 131 -2.00 3.53 -5.90
C ALA A 131 -1.25 4.87 -6.00
N ALA A 132 0.07 4.84 -6.20
CA ALA A 132 0.90 6.04 -6.22
C ALA A 132 0.53 6.98 -7.38
N PHE A 133 0.35 6.45 -8.60
CA PHE A 133 -0.06 7.26 -9.75
C PHE A 133 -1.51 7.73 -9.65
N GLY A 134 -2.41 6.91 -9.10
CA GLY A 134 -3.79 7.33 -8.82
C GLY A 134 -3.83 8.50 -7.84
N LEU A 135 -3.03 8.44 -6.77
CA LEU A 135 -2.93 9.52 -5.79
C LEU A 135 -2.32 10.80 -6.36
N LEU A 136 -1.32 10.71 -7.29
CA LEU A 136 -0.78 11.89 -7.98
C LEU A 136 -1.87 12.67 -8.73
N LYS A 137 -2.87 11.99 -9.29
CA LYS A 137 -4.00 12.64 -10.01
C LYS A 137 -4.85 13.53 -9.09
N THR A 138 -4.76 13.36 -7.77
CA THR A 138 -5.44 14.25 -6.81
C THR A 138 -4.81 15.64 -6.73
N GLY A 139 -3.63 15.84 -7.34
CA GLY A 139 -2.86 17.09 -7.27
C GLY A 139 -2.12 17.30 -5.94
N LYS A 140 -2.13 16.33 -5.05
CA LYS A 140 -1.43 16.38 -3.75
C LYS A 140 -0.02 15.73 -3.89
N PRO A 141 0.96 16.16 -3.08
CA PRO A 141 2.24 15.49 -3.00
C PRO A 141 2.11 14.00 -2.64
N VAL A 142 2.82 13.14 -3.34
CA VAL A 142 2.87 11.69 -3.09
C VAL A 142 4.32 11.25 -2.96
N GLU A 143 4.61 10.51 -1.90
CA GLU A 143 5.93 9.97 -1.60
C GLU A 143 5.86 8.43 -1.57
N ILE A 144 6.81 7.74 -2.22
CA ILE A 144 7.00 6.30 -2.07
C ILE A 144 8.17 6.05 -1.13
N VAL A 145 7.98 5.19 -0.12
CA VAL A 145 9.01 4.79 0.84
C VAL A 145 9.76 3.59 0.28
N THR A 146 10.95 3.82 -0.28
CA THR A 146 11.67 2.83 -1.09
C THR A 146 12.22 1.63 -0.31
N ASP A 147 12.47 1.78 0.98
CA ASP A 147 12.88 0.70 1.88
C ASP A 147 11.71 -0.04 2.56
N ALA A 148 10.48 0.32 2.17
CA ALA A 148 9.26 -0.32 2.63
C ALA A 148 8.39 -0.85 1.48
N VAL A 149 8.97 -1.06 0.30
CA VAL A 149 8.31 -1.70 -0.85
C VAL A 149 9.11 -2.94 -1.29
N LYS A 150 8.44 -3.87 -1.96
CA LYS A 150 9.09 -5.03 -2.58
C LYS A 150 8.51 -5.30 -3.96
N ALA A 151 9.42 -5.58 -4.91
CA ALA A 151 9.10 -5.85 -6.30
C ALA A 151 9.18 -7.35 -6.62
N LEU A 152 8.47 -7.78 -7.64
CA LEU A 152 8.70 -9.06 -8.33
C LEU A 152 9.81 -8.92 -9.37
N ASP A 153 9.84 -7.79 -10.06
CA ASP A 153 10.82 -7.46 -11.10
C ASP A 153 11.52 -6.14 -10.75
N GLU A 154 12.76 -6.23 -10.30
CA GLU A 154 13.56 -5.08 -9.88
C GLU A 154 13.86 -4.10 -11.03
N GLN A 155 13.89 -4.57 -12.29
CA GLN A 155 14.06 -3.68 -13.45
C GLN A 155 12.80 -2.85 -13.68
N LYS A 156 11.62 -3.49 -13.66
CA LYS A 156 10.34 -2.78 -13.79
C LYS A 156 10.09 -1.82 -12.63
N ALA A 157 10.54 -2.18 -11.42
CA ALA A 157 10.46 -1.28 -10.27
C ALA A 157 11.30 -0.01 -10.48
N ARG A 158 12.56 -0.15 -11.00
CA ARG A 158 13.40 1.02 -11.33
C ARG A 158 12.77 1.90 -12.40
N GLU A 159 12.21 1.30 -13.44
CA GLU A 159 11.48 2.02 -14.49
C GLU A 159 10.28 2.77 -13.91
N MET A 160 9.50 2.10 -13.06
CA MET A 160 8.36 2.71 -12.37
C MET A 160 8.78 3.89 -11.50
N PHE A 161 9.86 3.79 -10.74
CA PHE A 161 10.37 4.91 -9.93
C PHE A 161 10.80 6.10 -10.79
N ALA A 162 11.46 5.85 -11.94
CA ALA A 162 11.82 6.90 -12.87
C ALA A 162 10.59 7.60 -13.46
N GLU A 163 9.58 6.85 -13.89
CA GLU A 163 8.32 7.38 -14.38
C GLU A 163 7.58 8.17 -13.28
N PHE A 164 7.54 7.63 -12.06
CA PHE A 164 6.86 8.27 -10.93
C PHE A 164 7.49 9.62 -10.57
N THR A 165 8.82 9.70 -10.53
CA THR A 165 9.53 10.97 -10.27
C THR A 165 9.36 11.95 -11.42
N ALA A 166 9.38 11.49 -12.68
CA ALA A 166 9.09 12.34 -13.85
C ALA A 166 7.67 12.91 -13.83
N ALA A 167 6.71 12.17 -13.25
CA ALA A 167 5.32 12.61 -13.05
C ALA A 167 5.13 13.54 -11.83
N GLY A 168 6.19 13.89 -11.10
CA GLY A 168 6.15 14.79 -9.93
C GLY A 168 6.05 14.08 -8.57
N GLY A 169 6.11 12.76 -8.56
CA GLY A 169 6.21 11.97 -7.32
C GLY A 169 7.57 12.09 -6.65
N GLN A 170 7.66 11.74 -5.39
CA GLN A 170 8.89 11.79 -4.61
C GLN A 170 9.26 10.42 -4.06
N LEU A 171 10.55 10.10 -4.06
CA LEU A 171 11.09 8.91 -3.39
C LEU A 171 11.70 9.31 -2.05
N THR A 172 11.47 8.51 -1.04
CA THR A 172 11.98 8.73 0.33
C THR A 172 12.33 7.41 0.99
N THR A 173 12.83 7.47 2.22
CA THR A 173 13.05 6.29 3.07
C THR A 173 12.29 6.42 4.38
N SER A 174 12.11 5.29 5.07
CA SER A 174 11.40 5.21 6.35
C SER A 174 11.98 6.12 7.44
N ASN A 175 13.28 6.42 7.39
CA ASN A 175 13.95 7.30 8.34
C ASN A 175 13.30 8.69 8.45
N ARG A 176 12.68 9.17 7.37
CA ARG A 176 11.94 10.44 7.37
C ARG A 176 10.76 10.45 8.35
N TYR A 177 10.24 9.29 8.67
CA TYR A 177 9.04 9.09 9.50
C TYR A 177 9.34 8.42 10.84
N SER A 178 10.62 8.18 11.14
CA SER A 178 11.04 7.68 12.44
C SER A 178 10.92 8.79 13.50
N PRO A 179 10.54 8.46 14.74
CA PRO A 179 10.59 9.44 15.83
C PRO A 179 12.03 9.90 16.05
N THR A 180 12.22 11.19 16.17
CA THR A 180 13.47 11.80 16.66
C THR A 180 13.64 11.56 18.15
#